data_c5ea6a60a9ef44e2cc0659922676d66e
#
_entry.id   c5ea6a60a9ef44e2cc0659922676d66e
#
_cell.length_a   1.000
_cell.length_b   1.000
_cell.length_c   1.000
_cell.angle_alpha   90.00
_cell.angle_beta   90.00
_cell.angle_gamma   90.00
#
_symmetry.space_group_name_H-M   'P 1'
#
loop_
_entity.id
_entity.type
_entity.pdbx_description
1 polymer ?
#
loop_
_entity_poly.entity_id
_entity_poly.type
_entity_poly.pdbx_seq_one_letter_code
_entity_poly.pdbx_strand_id
1 'polypeptide(L)'
;MKLIVEKPSPLAATEVVACEMVRGADFGCVWHHHPEFEITLVKRGGTERRVGDKLTPLTPGDLVLLGSDLPHDYRNDLGSGRRAKKVEAIVVQFMPHLLGADWLRHASMKPVRQLFHRARLGLEIHGATRQRATQRLAQIAKSKGLRRVVLLLDLLDDLARSKELREIASPGFHAAIGSASSDRIGTVVAHIEAHLTEPIYVPALAAMTGLSESAFSRLFKSCTRRTVPQYVNELRIARACRLLAETDQTVSQIADA
;
A
#
# COMPACT_ATOMS: atom_id res chain seq x y z
N MET A 1 7.14 -9.51 -7.59
CA MET A 1 6.43 -8.25 -7.62
C MET A 1 7.37 -7.21 -7.10
N LYS A 2 7.62 -6.13 -7.85
CA LYS A 2 8.34 -4.97 -7.35
C LYS A 2 7.77 -4.64 -5.99
N LEU A 3 8.59 -4.58 -4.90
CA LEU A 3 8.43 -3.42 -4.06
C LEU A 3 8.57 -2.29 -5.05
N ILE A 4 7.48 -1.93 -5.63
CA ILE A 4 7.43 -0.72 -6.36
C ILE A 4 7.57 0.30 -5.24
N VAL A 5 8.74 0.91 -5.14
CA VAL A 5 8.70 2.37 -4.96
C VAL A 5 7.73 2.76 -6.05
N GLU A 6 6.48 2.96 -5.71
CA GLU A 6 5.47 3.32 -6.68
C GLU A 6 6.10 4.35 -7.59
N LYS A 7 5.89 4.26 -8.90
CA LYS A 7 6.18 5.38 -9.79
C LYS A 7 5.81 6.62 -8.99
N PRO A 8 6.72 7.61 -8.85
CA PRO A 8 6.45 8.74 -8.00
C PRO A 8 5.00 9.12 -8.25
N SER A 9 4.19 9.06 -7.20
CA SER A 9 2.78 9.45 -7.24
C SER A 9 2.68 10.68 -8.13
N PRO A 10 1.57 10.92 -8.87
CA PRO A 10 1.39 12.16 -9.62
C PRO A 10 1.65 13.44 -8.82
N LEU A 11 1.87 13.36 -7.50
CA LEU A 11 2.48 14.41 -6.65
C LEU A 11 3.82 14.95 -7.19
N ALA A 12 4.43 14.25 -8.15
CA ALA A 12 5.84 14.45 -8.50
C ALA A 12 6.20 15.79 -9.10
N ALA A 13 5.29 16.66 -9.49
CA ALA A 13 5.69 17.94 -10.05
C ALA A 13 4.71 19.11 -9.85
N THR A 14 3.42 18.89 -9.59
CA THR A 14 2.45 20.01 -9.67
C THR A 14 1.36 20.02 -8.60
N GLU A 15 1.13 18.95 -7.87
CA GLU A 15 0.04 18.89 -6.87
C GLU A 15 0.54 18.54 -5.47
N VAL A 16 0.11 19.27 -4.46
CA VAL A 16 0.42 19.04 -3.03
C VAL A 16 -0.34 17.83 -2.49
N VAL A 17 -1.46 17.48 -3.12
CA VAL A 17 -2.35 16.36 -2.76
C VAL A 17 -2.77 15.64 -4.03
N ALA A 18 -2.33 14.39 -4.19
CA ALA A 18 -2.83 13.52 -5.25
C ALA A 18 -4.15 12.87 -4.82
N CYS A 19 -5.03 12.63 -5.77
CA CYS A 19 -6.25 11.86 -5.54
C CYS A 19 -6.56 11.05 -6.79
N GLU A 20 -6.58 9.73 -6.64
CA GLU A 20 -6.86 8.80 -7.70
C GLU A 20 -8.12 7.97 -7.41
N MET A 21 -8.85 7.64 -8.49
CA MET A 21 -9.95 6.69 -8.50
C MET A 21 -9.45 5.38 -9.10
N VAL A 22 -9.11 4.42 -8.27
CA VAL A 22 -8.72 3.07 -8.73
C VAL A 22 -9.96 2.30 -9.17
N ARG A 23 -9.95 1.78 -10.40
CA ARG A 23 -11.02 0.95 -10.96
C ARG A 23 -10.41 -0.13 -11.85
N GLY A 24 -10.75 -1.39 -11.61
CA GLY A 24 -10.19 -2.48 -12.41
C GLY A 24 -10.62 -3.87 -11.95
N ALA A 25 -9.91 -4.87 -12.41
CA ALA A 25 -10.03 -6.25 -11.94
C ALA A 25 -9.35 -6.43 -10.57
N ASP A 26 -8.30 -5.65 -10.32
CA ASP A 26 -7.54 -5.60 -9.07
C ASP A 26 -7.18 -4.16 -8.70
N PHE A 27 -6.50 -3.98 -7.57
CA PHE A 27 -6.05 -2.65 -7.14
C PHE A 27 -4.80 -2.14 -7.87
N GLY A 28 -4.18 -2.98 -8.72
CA GLY A 28 -2.98 -2.64 -9.48
C GLY A 28 -1.72 -2.44 -8.61
N CYS A 29 -1.86 -2.55 -7.30
CA CYS A 29 -0.76 -2.41 -6.36
C CYS A 29 -0.39 -3.77 -5.77
N VAL A 30 0.84 -3.85 -5.44
CA VAL A 30 1.48 -5.00 -4.84
C VAL A 30 2.08 -4.59 -3.53
N TRP A 31 2.68 -5.51 -2.80
CA TRP A 31 3.37 -5.15 -1.56
C TRP A 31 4.41 -4.06 -1.81
N HIS A 32 4.14 -2.85 -1.34
CA HIS A 32 4.94 -1.66 -1.61
C HIS A 32 4.94 -0.72 -0.40
N HIS A 33 5.80 0.27 -0.44
CA HIS A 33 5.80 1.43 0.44
C HIS A 33 6.20 2.68 -0.35
N HIS A 34 5.86 3.83 0.16
CA HIS A 34 6.20 5.13 -0.41
C HIS A 34 6.29 6.20 0.69
N PRO A 35 6.97 7.32 0.46
CA PRO A 35 7.19 8.36 1.49
C PRO A 35 5.93 9.18 1.82
N GLU A 36 4.90 9.11 0.99
CA GLU A 36 3.64 9.80 1.21
C GLU A 36 2.82 9.13 2.32
N PHE A 37 2.00 9.91 2.98
CA PHE A 37 0.82 9.41 3.68
C PHE A 37 -0.24 9.02 2.66
N GLU A 38 -0.99 7.98 2.94
CA GLU A 38 -2.08 7.52 2.08
C GLU A 38 -3.38 7.37 2.87
N ILE A 39 -4.48 7.87 2.32
CA ILE A 39 -5.83 7.58 2.79
C ILE A 39 -6.54 6.80 1.71
N THR A 40 -6.88 5.54 1.99
CA THR A 40 -7.54 4.67 1.03
C THR A 40 -8.93 4.27 1.53
N LEU A 41 -9.95 4.59 0.72
CA LEU A 41 -11.34 4.15 0.88
C LEU A 41 -11.67 3.11 -0.18
N VAL A 42 -11.90 1.87 0.22
CA VAL A 42 -12.37 0.81 -0.66
C VAL A 42 -13.90 0.87 -0.78
N LYS A 43 -14.41 1.18 -1.96
CA LYS A 43 -15.85 1.27 -2.24
C LYS A 43 -16.45 -0.05 -2.70
N ARG A 44 -15.66 -0.86 -3.42
CA ARG A 44 -16.10 -2.14 -3.98
C ARG A 44 -14.92 -3.09 -4.17
N GLY A 45 -15.20 -4.39 -4.06
CA GLY A 45 -14.22 -5.46 -4.31
C GLY A 45 -13.20 -5.58 -3.19
N GLY A 46 -12.15 -6.38 -3.45
CA GLY A 46 -11.14 -6.71 -2.48
C GLY A 46 -11.51 -7.87 -1.59
N THR A 47 -10.49 -8.65 -1.21
CA THR A 47 -10.62 -9.80 -0.31
C THR A 47 -9.77 -9.64 0.93
N GLU A 48 -8.58 -9.08 0.76
CA GLU A 48 -7.61 -8.92 1.83
C GLU A 48 -6.85 -7.61 1.71
N ARG A 49 -6.47 -7.05 2.87
CA ARG A 49 -5.55 -5.94 3.01
C ARG A 49 -4.40 -6.39 3.91
N ARG A 50 -3.18 -6.10 3.49
CA ARG A 50 -2.00 -6.26 4.32
C ARG A 50 -1.43 -4.88 4.63
N VAL A 51 -1.20 -4.63 5.91
CA VAL A 51 -0.56 -3.40 6.41
C VAL A 51 0.46 -3.82 7.46
N GLY A 52 1.72 -3.52 7.20
CA GLY A 52 2.80 -3.98 8.06
C GLY A 52 2.78 -5.51 8.19
N ASP A 53 2.78 -5.99 9.42
CA ASP A 53 2.75 -7.43 9.73
C ASP A 53 1.34 -8.05 9.79
N LYS A 54 0.29 -7.28 9.54
CA LYS A 54 -1.09 -7.75 9.64
C LYS A 54 -1.75 -7.95 8.29
N LEU A 55 -2.34 -9.13 8.14
CA LEU A 55 -3.25 -9.47 7.06
C LEU A 55 -4.68 -9.47 7.62
N THR A 56 -5.55 -8.68 7.02
CA THR A 56 -6.94 -8.53 7.47
C THR A 56 -7.91 -8.67 6.31
N PRO A 57 -9.11 -9.24 6.52
CA PRO A 57 -10.15 -9.23 5.51
C PRO A 57 -10.49 -7.80 5.09
N LEU A 58 -10.73 -7.61 3.80
CA LEU A 58 -11.10 -6.35 3.19
C LEU A 58 -12.58 -6.36 2.82
N THR A 59 -13.30 -5.34 3.23
CA THR A 59 -14.74 -5.20 2.93
C THR A 59 -15.04 -3.84 2.33
N PRO A 60 -16.09 -3.71 1.50
CA PRO A 60 -16.56 -2.41 1.04
C PRO A 60 -16.83 -1.45 2.21
N GLY A 61 -16.35 -0.23 2.11
CA GLY A 61 -16.38 0.78 3.17
C GLY A 61 -15.13 0.77 4.07
N ASP A 62 -14.18 -0.13 3.82
CA ASP A 62 -12.89 -0.12 4.51
C ASP A 62 -12.15 1.19 4.22
N LEU A 63 -11.72 1.84 5.30
CA LEU A 63 -11.06 3.15 5.24
C LEU A 63 -9.87 3.17 6.18
N VAL A 64 -8.71 3.48 5.63
CA VAL A 64 -7.45 3.51 6.38
C VAL A 64 -6.65 4.78 6.10
N LEU A 65 -5.85 5.18 7.11
CA LEU A 65 -4.77 6.14 6.98
C LEU A 65 -3.45 5.41 7.20
N LEU A 66 -2.58 5.40 6.19
CA LEU A 66 -1.25 4.81 6.21
C LEU A 66 -0.20 5.91 6.34
N GLY A 67 0.79 5.69 7.20
CA GLY A 67 1.91 6.61 7.39
C GLY A 67 3.00 6.41 6.34
N SER A 68 3.92 7.37 6.26
CA SER A 68 5.09 7.30 5.38
C SER A 68 5.85 6.00 5.56
N ASP A 69 6.28 5.41 4.46
CA ASP A 69 7.10 4.20 4.38
C ASP A 69 6.51 2.96 5.09
N LEU A 70 5.21 2.95 5.36
CA LEU A 70 4.53 1.79 5.92
C LEU A 70 4.20 0.80 4.79
N PRO A 71 4.82 -0.40 4.77
CA PRO A 71 4.55 -1.37 3.71
C PRO A 71 3.10 -1.86 3.75
N HIS A 72 2.47 -1.92 2.57
CA HIS A 72 1.07 -2.33 2.43
C HIS A 72 0.75 -2.90 1.05
N ASP A 73 -0.35 -3.65 0.95
CA ASP A 73 -0.99 -4.06 -0.29
C ASP A 73 -2.50 -4.31 -0.10
N TYR A 74 -3.21 -4.30 -1.22
CA TYR A 74 -4.61 -4.67 -1.32
C TYR A 74 -4.77 -5.78 -2.34
N ARG A 75 -5.51 -6.82 -2.00
CA ARG A 75 -5.74 -7.97 -2.88
C ARG A 75 -7.20 -8.10 -3.24
N ASN A 76 -7.43 -8.53 -4.48
CA ASN A 76 -8.72 -8.99 -4.93
C ASN A 76 -8.52 -10.44 -5.38
N ASP A 77 -9.03 -11.39 -4.62
CA ASP A 77 -8.92 -12.80 -4.98
C ASP A 77 -9.71 -13.05 -6.27
N LEU A 78 -8.98 -13.43 -7.31
CA LEU A 78 -9.52 -13.81 -8.61
C LEU A 78 -10.07 -15.25 -8.59
N GLY A 79 -10.45 -15.76 -7.41
CA GLY A 79 -10.85 -17.13 -7.08
C GLY A 79 -11.29 -17.98 -8.26
N SER A 80 -10.85 -19.22 -8.28
CA SER A 80 -11.10 -20.23 -9.29
C SER A 80 -12.58 -20.30 -9.70
N GLY A 81 -12.90 -19.82 -10.90
CA GLY A 81 -14.19 -20.00 -11.56
C GLY A 81 -15.29 -18.98 -11.26
N ARG A 82 -15.07 -17.98 -10.39
CA ARG A 82 -15.98 -16.85 -10.22
C ARG A 82 -15.40 -15.60 -10.87
N ARG A 83 -16.23 -14.90 -11.65
CA ARG A 83 -15.87 -13.61 -12.25
C ARG A 83 -15.43 -12.66 -11.11
N ALA A 84 -14.18 -12.25 -11.12
CA ALA A 84 -13.65 -11.33 -10.12
C ALA A 84 -14.56 -10.11 -9.99
N LYS A 85 -14.89 -9.72 -8.77
CA LYS A 85 -15.62 -8.47 -8.55
C LYS A 85 -14.68 -7.33 -8.90
N LYS A 86 -15.14 -6.42 -9.76
CA LYS A 86 -14.36 -5.20 -10.05
C LYS A 86 -14.12 -4.43 -8.76
N VAL A 87 -12.91 -3.96 -8.59
CA VAL A 87 -12.53 -3.08 -7.47
C VAL A 87 -12.86 -1.62 -7.80
N GLU A 88 -13.18 -0.86 -6.77
CA GLU A 88 -13.28 0.59 -6.81
C GLU A 88 -12.79 1.15 -5.50
N ALA A 89 -11.79 2.06 -5.55
CA ALA A 89 -11.25 2.75 -4.38
C ALA A 89 -10.97 4.23 -4.68
N ILE A 90 -10.98 5.04 -3.63
CA ILE A 90 -10.44 6.40 -3.64
C ILE A 90 -9.14 6.35 -2.86
N VAL A 91 -8.06 6.77 -3.50
CA VAL A 91 -6.72 6.87 -2.90
C VAL A 91 -6.31 8.32 -2.89
N VAL A 92 -5.97 8.85 -1.71
CA VAL A 92 -5.48 10.21 -1.50
C VAL A 92 -4.09 10.13 -0.90
N GLN A 93 -3.10 10.71 -1.59
CA GLN A 93 -1.70 10.72 -1.16
C GLN A 93 -1.21 12.15 -0.96
N PHE A 94 -0.37 12.35 0.06
CA PHE A 94 0.22 13.65 0.38
C PHE A 94 1.52 13.49 1.18
N MET A 95 2.45 14.42 1.00
CA MET A 95 3.68 14.41 1.79
C MET A 95 3.44 14.93 3.22
N PRO A 96 4.18 14.42 4.24
CA PRO A 96 4.06 14.93 5.61
C PRO A 96 4.38 16.42 5.74
N HIS A 97 5.13 16.99 4.79
CA HIS A 97 5.51 18.41 4.75
C HIS A 97 4.70 19.21 3.73
N LEU A 98 3.43 18.83 3.49
CA LEU A 98 2.55 19.42 2.46
C LEU A 98 2.38 20.95 2.58
N LEU A 99 2.56 21.53 3.76
CA LEU A 99 2.53 22.99 4.01
C LEU A 99 3.92 23.55 4.38
N GLY A 100 5.00 22.88 3.98
CA GLY A 100 6.37 23.25 4.31
C GLY A 100 6.93 22.44 5.49
N ALA A 101 8.24 22.49 5.70
CA ALA A 101 8.94 21.62 6.65
C ALA A 101 8.52 21.79 8.12
N ASP A 102 8.13 23.02 8.50
CA ASP A 102 7.93 23.39 9.89
C ASP A 102 6.46 23.46 10.34
N TRP A 103 5.50 23.27 9.44
CA TRP A 103 4.08 23.46 9.76
C TRP A 103 3.59 22.61 10.94
N LEU A 104 4.12 21.40 11.10
CA LEU A 104 3.78 20.50 12.21
C LEU A 104 4.42 20.91 13.55
N ARG A 105 5.38 21.83 13.57
CA ARG A 105 6.04 22.30 14.81
C ARG A 105 5.15 23.24 15.62
N HIS A 106 4.20 23.91 14.98
CA HIS A 106 3.29 24.80 15.68
C HIS A 106 2.43 24.07 16.71
N ALA A 107 2.18 24.70 17.84
CA ALA A 107 1.43 24.09 18.96
C ALA A 107 0.03 23.64 18.56
N SER A 108 -0.66 24.42 17.71
CA SER A 108 -1.99 24.10 17.16
C SER A 108 -2.01 22.81 16.32
N MET A 109 -0.86 22.38 15.79
CA MET A 109 -0.73 21.16 14.97
C MET A 109 -0.42 19.90 15.81
N LYS A 110 -0.35 20.02 17.15
CA LYS A 110 -0.09 18.87 18.04
C LYS A 110 -1.01 17.69 17.79
N PRO A 111 -2.34 17.84 17.59
CA PRO A 111 -3.23 16.71 17.31
C PRO A 111 -2.89 16.00 15.98
N VAL A 112 -2.60 16.75 14.92
CA VAL A 112 -2.23 16.19 13.61
C VAL A 112 -0.87 15.48 13.68
N ARG A 113 0.09 16.04 14.41
CA ARG A 113 1.38 15.40 14.65
C ARG A 113 1.23 14.06 15.37
N GLN A 114 0.34 13.98 16.37
CA GLN A 114 0.02 12.74 17.07
C GLN A 114 -0.70 11.73 16.15
N LEU A 115 -1.61 12.18 15.30
CA LEU A 115 -2.24 11.36 14.27
C LEU A 115 -1.19 10.75 13.34
N PHE A 116 -0.26 11.55 12.83
CA PHE A 116 0.80 11.09 11.94
C PHE A 116 1.74 10.09 12.62
N HIS A 117 2.05 10.31 13.91
CA HIS A 117 2.83 9.36 14.69
C HIS A 117 2.13 8.01 14.81
N ARG A 118 0.82 7.98 15.08
CA ARG A 118 0.03 6.76 15.16
C ARG A 118 -0.13 6.08 13.79
N ALA A 119 -0.29 6.86 12.72
CA ALA A 119 -0.44 6.37 11.36
C ALA A 119 0.77 5.55 10.86
N ARG A 120 1.92 5.63 11.53
CA ARG A 120 3.08 4.76 11.27
C ARG A 120 2.77 3.27 11.45
N LEU A 121 1.72 2.93 12.18
CA LEU A 121 1.22 1.55 12.33
C LEU A 121 -0.01 1.28 11.44
N GLY A 122 -0.39 2.24 10.60
CA GLY A 122 -1.66 2.22 9.89
C GLY A 122 -2.85 2.39 10.84
N LEU A 123 -3.81 3.19 10.45
CA LEU A 123 -5.00 3.46 11.25
C LEU A 123 -6.24 3.07 10.46
N GLU A 124 -6.99 2.11 10.97
CA GLU A 124 -8.32 1.76 10.48
C GLU A 124 -9.35 2.70 11.10
N ILE A 125 -10.21 3.28 10.27
CA ILE A 125 -11.18 4.30 10.66
C ILE A 125 -12.56 3.65 10.77
N HIS A 126 -13.23 3.84 11.92
CA HIS A 126 -14.49 3.19 12.23
C HIS A 126 -15.61 4.21 12.52
N GLY A 127 -16.81 3.70 12.80
CA GLY A 127 -17.94 4.40 13.39
C GLY A 127 -18.40 5.62 12.59
N ALA A 128 -18.82 6.64 13.31
CA ALA A 128 -19.30 7.91 12.73
C ALA A 128 -18.17 8.68 12.01
N THR A 129 -16.93 8.55 12.50
CA THR A 129 -15.76 9.14 11.85
C THR A 129 -15.56 8.59 10.45
N ARG A 130 -15.73 7.26 10.26
CA ARG A 130 -15.65 6.64 8.92
C ARG A 130 -16.70 7.22 7.97
N GLN A 131 -17.92 7.43 8.45
CA GLN A 131 -18.99 8.00 7.62
C GLN A 131 -18.65 9.42 7.15
N ARG A 132 -18.22 10.30 8.07
CA ARG A 132 -17.80 11.68 7.74
C ARG A 132 -16.61 11.70 6.81
N ALA A 133 -15.58 10.89 7.09
CA ALA A 133 -14.39 10.77 6.27
C ALA A 133 -14.71 10.27 4.85
N THR A 134 -15.62 9.29 4.70
CA THR A 134 -16.10 8.83 3.39
C THR A 134 -16.73 9.95 2.57
N GLN A 135 -17.59 10.77 3.20
CA GLN A 135 -18.20 11.94 2.54
C GLN A 135 -17.14 12.97 2.14
N ARG A 136 -16.17 13.22 3.01
CA ARG A 136 -15.06 14.16 2.75
C ARG A 136 -14.17 13.67 1.59
N LEU A 137 -13.84 12.40 1.55
CA LEU A 137 -13.06 11.79 0.46
C LEU A 137 -13.79 11.89 -0.88
N ALA A 138 -15.11 11.73 -0.89
CA ALA A 138 -15.91 11.93 -2.10
C ALA A 138 -15.88 13.39 -2.59
N GLN A 139 -15.76 14.37 -1.68
CA GLN A 139 -15.57 15.78 -2.03
C GLN A 139 -14.15 16.05 -2.53
N ILE A 140 -13.12 15.48 -1.88
CA ILE A 140 -11.72 15.56 -2.29
C ILE A 140 -11.55 15.04 -3.71
N ALA A 141 -12.14 13.89 -4.03
CA ALA A 141 -12.05 13.27 -5.34
C ALA A 141 -12.64 14.15 -6.48
N LYS A 142 -13.62 15.00 -6.15
CA LYS A 142 -14.23 15.93 -7.11
C LYS A 142 -13.56 17.30 -7.15
N SER A 143 -12.62 17.57 -6.26
CA SER A 143 -11.97 18.88 -6.09
C SER A 143 -10.55 18.88 -6.69
N LYS A 144 -10.01 20.07 -6.97
CA LYS A 144 -8.64 20.31 -7.45
C LYS A 144 -8.02 21.51 -6.73
N GLY A 145 -6.70 21.64 -6.85
CA GLY A 145 -5.95 22.79 -6.33
C GLY A 145 -6.18 23.05 -4.84
N LEU A 146 -6.23 24.31 -4.46
CA LEU A 146 -6.36 24.75 -3.05
C LEU A 146 -7.58 24.13 -2.36
N ARG A 147 -8.71 23.99 -3.06
CA ARG A 147 -9.92 23.40 -2.47
C ARG A 147 -9.69 21.98 -1.99
N ARG A 148 -8.93 21.17 -2.74
CA ARG A 148 -8.57 19.81 -2.36
C ARG A 148 -7.70 19.80 -1.09
N VAL A 149 -6.74 20.72 -0.99
CA VAL A 149 -5.87 20.87 0.19
C VAL A 149 -6.69 21.24 1.43
N VAL A 150 -7.58 22.22 1.33
CA VAL A 150 -8.46 22.61 2.45
C VAL A 150 -9.32 21.45 2.94
N LEU A 151 -9.91 20.69 2.02
CA LEU A 151 -10.71 19.50 2.37
C LEU A 151 -9.88 18.41 3.03
N LEU A 152 -8.63 18.20 2.61
CA LEU A 152 -7.71 17.26 3.26
C LEU A 152 -7.36 17.72 4.67
N LEU A 153 -7.04 19.00 4.88
CA LEU A 153 -6.72 19.53 6.21
C LEU A 153 -7.88 19.38 7.18
N ASP A 154 -9.11 19.65 6.72
CA ASP A 154 -10.32 19.47 7.51
C ASP A 154 -10.56 17.96 7.84
N LEU A 155 -10.29 17.06 6.89
CA LEU A 155 -10.31 15.62 7.16
C LEU A 155 -9.27 15.22 8.20
N LEU A 156 -8.05 15.72 8.11
CA LEU A 156 -6.97 15.43 9.05
C LEU A 156 -7.30 15.95 10.46
N ASP A 157 -7.93 17.11 10.61
CA ASP A 157 -8.40 17.62 11.91
C ASP A 157 -9.50 16.72 12.52
N ASP A 158 -10.49 16.30 11.72
CA ASP A 158 -11.54 15.36 12.19
C ASP A 158 -10.94 14.02 12.63
N LEU A 159 -10.01 13.45 11.86
CA LEU A 159 -9.32 12.23 12.24
C LEU A 159 -8.45 12.40 13.50
N ALA A 160 -7.74 13.53 13.62
CA ALA A 160 -6.87 13.80 14.77
C ALA A 160 -7.63 13.90 16.11
N ARG A 161 -8.89 14.31 16.06
CA ARG A 161 -9.77 14.41 17.24
C ARG A 161 -10.57 13.13 17.53
N SER A 162 -10.54 12.17 16.61
CA SER A 162 -11.38 10.97 16.73
C SER A 162 -10.79 9.93 17.67
N LYS A 163 -11.66 9.26 18.41
CA LYS A 163 -11.37 8.05 19.20
C LYS A 163 -11.72 6.75 18.45
N GLU A 164 -12.27 6.86 17.24
CA GLU A 164 -12.71 5.72 16.43
C GLU A 164 -11.62 5.26 15.43
N LEU A 165 -10.35 5.34 15.83
CA LEU A 165 -9.19 4.92 15.06
C LEU A 165 -8.48 3.75 15.76
N ARG A 166 -8.23 2.65 15.03
CA ARG A 166 -7.49 1.48 15.54
C ARG A 166 -6.20 1.31 14.77
N GLU A 167 -5.10 1.07 15.49
CA GLU A 167 -3.83 0.71 14.91
C GLU A 167 -3.90 -0.70 14.31
N ILE A 168 -3.29 -0.87 13.10
CA ILE A 168 -3.36 -2.12 12.34
C ILE A 168 -2.12 -2.97 12.61
N ALA A 169 -0.93 -2.44 12.33
CA ALA A 169 0.32 -3.16 12.52
C ALA A 169 0.68 -3.28 14.02
N SER A 170 1.45 -4.32 14.35
CA SER A 170 1.93 -4.53 15.71
C SER A 170 2.86 -3.39 16.16
N PRO A 171 2.83 -2.98 17.45
CA PRO A 171 3.64 -1.88 17.97
C PRO A 171 5.16 -2.01 17.72
N GLY A 172 5.69 -3.23 17.63
CA GLY A 172 7.10 -3.51 17.33
C GLY A 172 7.44 -3.54 15.84
N PHE A 173 6.47 -3.40 14.94
CA PHE A 173 6.70 -3.57 13.51
C PHE A 173 7.69 -2.53 12.95
N HIS A 174 7.54 -1.27 13.30
CA HIS A 174 8.44 -0.19 12.86
C HIS A 174 9.87 -0.28 13.42
N ALA A 175 10.02 -0.84 14.61
CA ALA A 175 11.35 -1.07 15.20
C ALA A 175 12.06 -2.26 14.56
N ALA A 176 11.31 -3.24 14.05
CA ALA A 176 11.85 -4.43 13.38
C ALA A 176 12.25 -4.19 11.92
N ILE A 177 11.65 -3.19 11.27
CA ILE A 177 11.95 -2.79 9.88
C ILE A 177 12.52 -1.37 9.95
N GLY A 178 13.81 -1.25 10.29
CA GLY A 178 14.53 -0.01 10.02
C GLY A 178 14.42 0.32 8.53
N SER A 179 14.39 1.61 8.17
CA SER A 179 14.30 2.06 6.77
C SER A 179 15.26 1.30 5.83
N ALA A 180 16.48 1.05 6.27
CA ALA A 180 17.48 0.25 5.55
C ALA A 180 17.05 -1.21 5.27
N SER A 181 16.23 -1.83 6.11
CA SER A 181 15.75 -3.22 5.90
C SER A 181 14.58 -3.26 4.92
N SER A 182 13.72 -2.25 4.97
CA SER A 182 12.63 -2.07 3.99
C SER A 182 13.19 -1.81 2.60
N ASP A 183 14.19 -0.91 2.48
CA ASP A 183 14.86 -0.59 1.21
C ASP A 183 15.56 -1.82 0.61
N ARG A 184 16.23 -2.64 1.45
CA ARG A 184 16.89 -3.89 0.99
C ARG A 184 15.88 -4.89 0.44
N ILE A 185 14.77 -5.12 1.13
CA ILE A 185 13.71 -6.01 0.63
C ILE A 185 13.05 -5.42 -0.62
N GLY A 186 12.92 -4.10 -0.69
CA GLY A 186 12.45 -3.39 -1.86
C GLY A 186 13.25 -3.68 -3.13
N THR A 187 14.55 -3.57 -3.01
CA THR A 187 15.48 -3.89 -4.11
C THR A 187 15.36 -5.35 -4.56
N VAL A 188 15.27 -6.28 -3.60
CA VAL A 188 15.11 -7.72 -3.89
C VAL A 188 13.79 -8.00 -4.63
N VAL A 189 12.73 -7.40 -4.16
CA VAL A 189 11.42 -7.60 -4.76
C VAL A 189 11.37 -7.02 -6.17
N ALA A 190 11.97 -5.84 -6.40
CA ALA A 190 12.13 -5.26 -7.74
C ALA A 190 12.91 -6.19 -8.69
N HIS A 191 13.96 -6.83 -8.16
CA HIS A 191 14.74 -7.80 -8.92
C HIS A 191 13.90 -9.04 -9.29
N ILE A 192 13.19 -9.64 -8.31
CA ILE A 192 12.31 -10.79 -8.55
C ILE A 192 11.32 -10.52 -9.68
N GLU A 193 10.73 -9.32 -9.72
CA GLU A 193 9.72 -9.00 -10.75
C GLU A 193 10.29 -8.73 -12.12
N ALA A 194 11.44 -8.06 -12.16
CA ALA A 194 12.14 -7.83 -13.43
C ALA A 194 12.56 -9.14 -14.09
N HIS A 195 12.81 -10.20 -13.26
CA HIS A 195 13.33 -11.50 -13.70
C HIS A 195 12.34 -12.64 -13.42
N LEU A 196 11.03 -12.36 -13.45
CA LEU A 196 10.01 -13.31 -13.02
C LEU A 196 9.94 -14.57 -13.88
N THR A 197 10.35 -14.49 -15.15
CA THR A 197 10.44 -15.60 -16.09
C THR A 197 11.75 -16.36 -15.99
N GLU A 198 12.72 -15.87 -15.23
CA GLU A 198 14.03 -16.49 -15.04
C GLU A 198 14.07 -17.32 -13.74
N PRO A 199 15.05 -18.22 -13.58
CA PRO A 199 15.30 -18.87 -12.30
C PRO A 199 15.67 -17.85 -11.21
N ILE A 200 14.97 -17.87 -10.09
CA ILE A 200 15.22 -17.01 -8.93
C ILE A 200 15.94 -17.81 -7.85
N TYR A 201 17.16 -17.38 -7.49
CA TYR A 201 18.00 -18.07 -6.52
C TYR A 201 18.10 -17.28 -5.21
N VAL A 202 17.76 -17.91 -4.09
CA VAL A 202 17.82 -17.30 -2.75
C VAL A 202 19.21 -16.77 -2.40
N PRO A 203 20.32 -17.48 -2.69
CA PRO A 203 21.67 -16.96 -2.44
C PRO A 203 21.95 -15.64 -3.14
N ALA A 204 21.55 -15.49 -4.41
CA ALA A 204 21.72 -14.25 -5.17
C ALA A 204 20.94 -13.08 -4.55
N LEU A 205 19.70 -13.33 -4.13
CA LEU A 205 18.87 -12.34 -3.46
C LEU A 205 19.46 -11.94 -2.08
N ALA A 206 19.99 -12.89 -1.34
CA ALA A 206 20.66 -12.63 -0.06
C ALA A 206 21.90 -11.74 -0.25
N ALA A 207 22.71 -12.03 -1.27
CA ALA A 207 23.89 -11.23 -1.61
C ALA A 207 23.53 -9.77 -1.93
N MET A 208 22.41 -9.51 -2.63
CA MET A 208 21.93 -8.16 -2.91
C MET A 208 21.61 -7.35 -1.63
N THR A 209 21.31 -8.02 -0.54
CA THR A 209 20.98 -7.37 0.75
C THR A 209 22.16 -7.28 1.69
N GLY A 210 23.30 -7.91 1.36
CA GLY A 210 24.46 -8.02 2.24
C GLY A 210 24.19 -8.90 3.48
N LEU A 211 23.23 -9.82 3.41
CA LEU A 211 22.83 -10.73 4.50
C LEU A 211 23.21 -12.18 4.17
N SER A 212 23.37 -13.00 5.21
CA SER A 212 23.37 -14.44 5.02
C SER A 212 22.02 -14.95 4.53
N GLU A 213 21.96 -16.08 3.82
CA GLU A 213 20.70 -16.64 3.30
C GLU A 213 19.66 -16.86 4.39
N SER A 214 20.08 -17.32 5.57
CA SER A 214 19.18 -17.55 6.70
C SER A 214 18.64 -16.24 7.28
N ALA A 215 19.46 -15.20 7.39
CA ALA A 215 19.05 -13.87 7.85
C ALA A 215 18.12 -13.20 6.82
N PHE A 216 18.48 -13.29 5.54
CA PHE A 216 17.65 -12.82 4.44
C PHE A 216 16.29 -13.52 4.39
N SER A 217 16.25 -14.86 4.46
CA SER A 217 15.00 -15.62 4.43
C SER A 217 14.08 -15.26 5.58
N ARG A 218 14.61 -15.07 6.80
CA ARG A 218 13.83 -14.57 7.95
C ARG A 218 13.32 -13.16 7.71
N LEU A 219 14.17 -12.24 7.26
CA LEU A 219 13.79 -10.86 6.96
C LEU A 219 12.73 -10.82 5.86
N PHE A 220 12.95 -11.52 4.74
CA PHE A 220 12.01 -11.59 3.63
C PHE A 220 10.66 -12.12 4.08
N LYS A 221 10.65 -13.24 4.84
CA LYS A 221 9.41 -13.81 5.39
C LYS A 221 8.73 -12.88 6.41
N SER A 222 9.48 -12.13 7.20
CA SER A 222 8.89 -11.16 8.14
C SER A 222 8.22 -10.00 7.42
N CYS A 223 8.82 -9.50 6.32
CA CYS A 223 8.31 -8.39 5.52
C CYS A 223 7.16 -8.83 4.60
N THR A 224 7.27 -10.00 3.95
CA THR A 224 6.32 -10.43 2.91
C THR A 224 5.30 -11.47 3.40
N ARG A 225 5.51 -12.06 4.60
CA ARG A 225 4.76 -13.20 5.15
C ARG A 225 4.78 -14.44 4.24
N ARG A 226 5.68 -14.49 3.28
CA ARG A 226 5.88 -15.60 2.34
C ARG A 226 7.36 -15.98 2.32
N THR A 227 7.64 -17.25 2.05
CA THR A 227 8.98 -17.62 1.60
C THR A 227 9.21 -17.11 0.18
N VAL A 228 10.47 -16.97 -0.23
CA VAL A 228 10.80 -16.53 -1.60
C VAL A 228 10.12 -17.40 -2.66
N PRO A 229 10.16 -18.75 -2.58
CA PRO A 229 9.45 -19.59 -3.56
C PRO A 229 7.95 -19.37 -3.59
N GLN A 230 7.29 -19.24 -2.43
CA GLN A 230 5.87 -18.95 -2.37
C GLN A 230 5.55 -17.61 -3.04
N TYR A 231 6.34 -16.60 -2.75
CA TYR A 231 6.19 -15.26 -3.28
C TYR A 231 6.33 -15.23 -4.81
N VAL A 232 7.40 -15.85 -5.34
CA VAL A 232 7.64 -15.97 -6.79
C VAL A 232 6.49 -16.72 -7.48
N ASN A 233 6.02 -17.84 -6.91
CA ASN A 233 4.91 -18.60 -7.48
C ASN A 233 3.60 -17.81 -7.53
N GLU A 234 3.26 -17.09 -6.46
CA GLU A 234 2.07 -16.23 -6.45
C GLU A 234 2.12 -15.20 -7.60
N LEU A 235 3.30 -14.63 -7.86
CA LEU A 235 3.48 -13.66 -8.93
C LEU A 235 3.37 -14.26 -10.33
N ARG A 236 3.98 -15.44 -10.52
CA ARG A 236 3.91 -16.17 -11.79
C ARG A 236 2.46 -16.54 -12.11
N ILE A 237 1.72 -17.04 -11.11
CA ILE A 237 0.29 -17.32 -11.26
C ILE A 237 -0.51 -16.07 -11.60
N ALA A 238 -0.29 -14.96 -10.89
CA ALA A 238 -0.97 -13.70 -11.17
C ALA A 238 -0.66 -13.18 -12.58
N ARG A 239 0.59 -13.30 -13.05
CA ARG A 239 0.99 -12.96 -14.42
C ARG A 239 0.30 -13.88 -15.43
N ALA A 240 0.30 -15.19 -15.21
CA ALA A 240 -0.34 -16.15 -16.09
C ALA A 240 -1.86 -15.89 -16.21
N CYS A 241 -2.55 -15.65 -15.09
CA CYS A 241 -3.97 -15.30 -15.11
C CYS A 241 -4.24 -14.01 -15.88
N ARG A 242 -3.35 -13.02 -15.79
CA ARG A 242 -3.47 -11.77 -16.57
C ARG A 242 -3.30 -12.03 -18.07
N LEU A 243 -2.26 -12.77 -18.45
CA LEU A 243 -2.02 -13.10 -19.87
C LEU A 243 -3.17 -13.89 -20.48
N LEU A 244 -3.76 -14.83 -19.75
CA LEU A 244 -4.94 -15.58 -20.18
C LEU A 244 -6.19 -14.70 -20.31
N ALA A 245 -6.29 -13.61 -19.56
CA ALA A 245 -7.44 -12.69 -19.61
C ALA A 245 -7.30 -11.60 -20.67
N GLU A 246 -6.06 -11.22 -21.02
CA GLU A 246 -5.75 -10.06 -21.87
C GLU A 246 -5.20 -10.43 -23.24
N THR A 247 -4.85 -11.72 -23.47
CA THR A 247 -4.29 -12.21 -24.74
C THR A 247 -4.93 -13.52 -25.17
N ASP A 248 -4.72 -13.91 -26.41
CA ASP A 248 -5.17 -15.20 -26.99
C ASP A 248 -4.13 -16.32 -26.79
N GLN A 249 -3.14 -16.13 -25.91
CA GLN A 249 -2.12 -17.13 -25.63
C GLN A 249 -2.69 -18.35 -24.91
N THR A 250 -2.25 -19.52 -25.31
CA THR A 250 -2.60 -20.77 -24.63
C THR A 250 -1.82 -20.94 -23.32
N VAL A 251 -2.33 -21.77 -22.41
CA VAL A 251 -1.64 -22.09 -21.14
C VAL A 251 -0.21 -22.58 -21.37
N SER A 252 0.03 -23.39 -22.41
CA SER A 252 1.37 -23.86 -22.79
C SER A 252 2.29 -22.73 -23.18
N GLN A 253 1.85 -21.84 -24.05
CA GLN A 253 2.63 -20.68 -24.49
C GLN A 253 2.98 -19.73 -23.32
N ILE A 254 2.07 -19.58 -22.34
CA ILE A 254 2.31 -18.75 -21.16
C ILE A 254 3.27 -19.44 -20.18
N ALA A 255 3.24 -20.78 -20.10
CA ALA A 255 4.14 -21.52 -19.22
C ALA A 255 5.59 -21.55 -19.75
N ASP A 256 5.77 -21.46 -21.07
CA ASP A 256 7.07 -21.47 -21.74
C ASP A 256 7.70 -20.06 -21.86
N ALA A 257 6.97 -18.99 -21.51
CA ALA A 257 7.37 -17.59 -21.61
C ALA A 257 7.80 -17.00 -20.24
#